data_07fb05b8b26cde7358edb1562782b688
#
_entry.id   07fb05b8b26cde7358edb1562782b688
#
_cell.length_a   1.000
_cell.length_b   1.000
_cell.length_c   1.000
_cell.angle_alpha   90.00
_cell.angle_beta   90.00
_cell.angle_gamma   90.00
#
_symmetry.space_group_name_H-M   'P 1'
#
loop_
_entity.id
_entity.type
_entity.pdbx_description
1 polymer ?
#
loop_
_entity_poly.entity_id
_entity_poly.type
_entity_poly.pdbx_seq_one_letter_code
_entity_poly.pdbx_strand_id
1 'polypeptide(L)'
;MGTVNIKTKSEQLEEAKERKIKELSRKCQEVIIYDFVASNGNGYRLTVEDQLNMQGQKNDLDDDTDITSVDWMTIDDVDTTHTRDEWLAVYKEAFQHKNDSIWHNKAKRDDVNACTTIDEVDAVTW
;
A
#
# COMPACT_ATOMS: atom_id res chain seq x y z
N MET A 1 44.27 19.21 14.18
CA MET A 1 43.53 18.08 14.72
C MET A 1 42.09 18.12 14.29
N GLY A 2 41.60 17.07 13.64
CA GLY A 2 40.20 16.99 13.23
C GLY A 2 39.27 16.81 14.43
N THR A 3 38.08 17.41 14.37
CA THR A 3 37.02 17.21 15.34
C THR A 3 36.29 15.91 14.99
N VAL A 4 36.18 15.00 15.93
CA VAL A 4 35.38 13.79 15.76
C VAL A 4 33.95 14.09 16.21
N ASN A 5 33.01 14.01 15.28
CA ASN A 5 31.58 14.14 15.59
C ASN A 5 31.08 12.80 16.10
N ILE A 6 30.86 12.73 17.41
CA ILE A 6 30.28 11.55 18.05
C ILE A 6 28.79 11.82 18.24
N LYS A 7 27.94 11.00 17.64
CA LYS A 7 26.50 11.10 17.82
C LYS A 7 26.10 10.65 19.22
N THR A 8 25.21 11.39 19.83
CA THR A 8 24.61 11.02 21.11
C THR A 8 23.68 9.81 20.93
N LYS A 9 23.35 9.14 22.02
CA LYS A 9 22.37 8.05 22.00
C LYS A 9 21.01 8.53 21.48
N SER A 10 20.62 9.76 21.83
CA SER A 10 19.39 10.37 21.34
C SER A 10 19.40 10.57 19.82
N GLU A 11 20.51 11.07 19.27
CA GLU A 11 20.68 11.24 17.82
C GLU A 11 20.66 9.89 17.10
N GLN A 12 21.31 8.88 17.65
CA GLN A 12 21.33 7.53 17.08
C GLN A 12 19.93 6.90 17.07
N LEU A 13 19.15 7.13 18.14
CA LEU A 13 17.76 6.65 18.23
C LEU A 13 16.89 7.32 17.16
N GLU A 14 16.99 8.65 17.00
CA GLU A 14 16.23 9.39 16.00
C GLU A 14 16.57 8.92 14.58
N GLU A 15 17.83 8.68 14.29
CA GLU A 15 18.24 8.14 12.99
C GLU A 15 17.70 6.74 12.75
N ALA A 16 17.71 5.88 13.78
CA ALA A 16 17.14 4.53 13.68
C ALA A 16 15.62 4.60 13.39
N LYS A 17 14.91 5.51 14.05
CA LYS A 17 13.47 5.73 13.79
C LYS A 17 13.23 6.19 12.36
N GLU A 18 13.99 7.14 11.86
CA GLU A 18 13.86 7.64 10.49
C GLU A 18 14.07 6.53 9.46
N ARG A 19 15.10 5.71 9.65
CA ARG A 19 15.36 4.55 8.76
C ARG A 19 14.21 3.55 8.78
N LYS A 20 13.70 3.23 9.97
CA LYS A 20 12.60 2.28 10.13
C LYS A 20 11.32 2.80 9.47
N ILE A 21 11.01 4.08 9.65
CA ILE A 21 9.82 4.69 9.04
C ILE A 21 9.91 4.65 7.51
N LYS A 22 11.09 4.92 6.93
CA LYS A 22 11.28 4.79 5.48
C LYS A 22 11.11 3.35 5.00
N GLU A 23 11.64 2.40 5.74
CA GLU A 23 11.50 0.97 5.45
C GLU A 23 10.04 0.53 5.47
N LEU A 24 9.30 0.93 6.51
CA LEU A 24 7.87 0.63 6.64
C LEU A 24 7.05 1.27 5.52
N SER A 25 7.36 2.52 5.15
CA SER A 25 6.68 3.21 4.05
C SER A 25 6.90 2.52 2.71
N ARG A 26 8.13 2.05 2.46
CA ARG A 26 8.43 1.26 1.26
C ARG A 26 7.66 -0.06 1.26
N LYS A 27 7.63 -0.75 2.40
CA LYS A 27 6.87 -1.99 2.55
C LYS A 27 5.38 -1.76 2.32
N CYS A 28 4.84 -0.66 2.83
CA CYS A 28 3.46 -0.28 2.61
C CYS A 28 3.15 -0.15 1.11
N GLN A 29 4.01 0.52 0.34
CA GLN A 29 3.83 0.65 -1.10
C GLN A 29 3.89 -0.70 -1.81
N GLU A 30 4.81 -1.58 -1.43
CA GLU A 30 4.87 -2.93 -1.98
C GLU A 30 3.58 -3.72 -1.71
N VAL A 31 3.06 -3.64 -0.49
CA VAL A 31 1.81 -4.32 -0.12
C VAL A 31 0.63 -3.77 -0.91
N ILE A 32 0.53 -2.45 -1.06
CA ILE A 32 -0.55 -1.83 -1.85
C ILE A 32 -0.47 -2.32 -3.30
N ILE A 33 0.70 -2.28 -3.91
CA ILE A 33 0.88 -2.53 -5.34
C ILE A 33 0.72 -4.02 -5.67
N TYR A 34 1.28 -4.92 -4.85
CA TYR A 34 1.47 -6.31 -5.25
C TYR A 34 0.66 -7.35 -4.46
N ASP A 35 0.13 -7.01 -3.29
CA ASP A 35 -0.45 -8.00 -2.40
C ASP A 35 -1.99 -7.99 -2.39
N PHE A 36 -2.62 -7.24 -3.28
CA PHE A 36 -4.07 -7.22 -3.34
C PHE A 36 -4.62 -8.44 -4.06
N VAL A 37 -5.48 -9.21 -3.35
CA VAL A 37 -6.25 -10.31 -3.91
C VAL A 37 -7.73 -10.02 -3.63
N ALA A 38 -8.52 -9.98 -4.69
CA ALA A 38 -9.96 -9.73 -4.58
C ALA A 38 -10.72 -10.99 -4.17
N SER A 39 -11.98 -10.80 -3.78
CA SER A 39 -12.86 -11.91 -3.38
C SER A 39 -13.13 -12.93 -4.50
N ASN A 40 -12.93 -12.51 -5.76
CA ASN A 40 -13.00 -13.45 -6.92
C ASN A 40 -11.78 -14.37 -7.04
N GLY A 41 -10.79 -14.23 -6.15
CA GLY A 41 -9.57 -15.04 -6.14
C GLY A 41 -8.43 -14.50 -7.00
N ASN A 42 -8.65 -13.44 -7.76
CA ASN A 42 -7.63 -12.86 -8.62
C ASN A 42 -6.84 -11.77 -7.89
N GLY A 43 -5.52 -11.75 -8.15
CA GLY A 43 -4.66 -10.63 -7.75
C GLY A 43 -4.70 -9.52 -8.80
N TYR A 44 -4.54 -8.28 -8.36
CA TYR A 44 -4.49 -7.11 -9.24
C TYR A 44 -3.39 -6.18 -8.77
N ARG A 45 -2.61 -5.67 -9.72
CA ARG A 45 -1.58 -4.69 -9.41
C ARG A 45 -2.22 -3.32 -9.19
N LEU A 46 -1.77 -2.61 -8.17
CA LEU A 46 -2.32 -1.31 -7.79
C LEU A 46 -1.24 -0.21 -7.76
N THR A 47 -0.51 -0.02 -8.86
CA THR A 47 0.33 1.16 -9.03
C THR A 47 -0.57 2.41 -9.03
N VAL A 48 0.02 3.59 -8.90
CA VAL A 48 -0.74 4.86 -9.02
C VAL A 48 -1.47 4.92 -10.37
N GLU A 49 -0.82 4.50 -11.45
CA GLU A 49 -1.43 4.44 -12.78
C GLU A 49 -2.60 3.45 -12.81
N ASP A 50 -2.43 2.26 -12.24
CA ASP A 50 -3.52 1.27 -12.15
C ASP A 50 -4.71 1.82 -11.37
N GLN A 51 -4.46 2.53 -10.28
CA GLN A 51 -5.51 3.16 -9.48
C GLN A 51 -6.27 4.23 -10.26
N LEU A 52 -5.56 5.05 -11.02
CA LEU A 52 -6.17 6.05 -11.90
C LEU A 52 -7.02 5.40 -13.00
N ASN A 53 -6.51 4.33 -13.60
CA ASN A 53 -7.25 3.57 -14.61
C ASN A 53 -8.53 2.96 -14.02
N MET A 54 -8.46 2.41 -12.83
CA MET A 54 -9.65 1.88 -12.13
C MET A 54 -10.67 2.98 -11.86
N GLN A 55 -10.22 4.15 -11.43
CA GLN A 55 -11.11 5.28 -11.18
C GLN A 55 -11.80 5.75 -12.47
N GLY A 56 -11.04 5.80 -13.57
CA GLY A 56 -11.60 6.12 -14.90
C GLY A 56 -12.67 5.13 -15.33
N GLN A 57 -12.42 3.84 -15.16
CA GLN A 57 -13.40 2.79 -15.47
C GLN A 57 -14.64 2.87 -14.57
N LYS A 58 -14.45 3.17 -13.28
CA LYS A 58 -15.57 3.37 -12.35
C LYS A 58 -16.44 4.54 -12.78
N ASN A 59 -15.83 5.65 -13.18
CA ASN A 59 -16.56 6.81 -13.67
C ASN A 59 -17.35 6.49 -14.94
N ASP A 60 -16.77 5.71 -15.85
CA ASP A 60 -17.42 5.27 -17.07
C ASP A 60 -18.66 4.41 -16.77
N LEU A 61 -18.54 3.50 -15.80
CA LEU A 61 -19.67 2.68 -15.35
C LEU A 61 -20.77 3.53 -14.70
N ASP A 62 -20.41 4.57 -13.96
CA ASP A 62 -21.38 5.47 -13.34
C ASP A 62 -22.15 6.29 -14.39
N ASP A 63 -21.48 6.67 -15.48
CA ASP A 63 -22.06 7.48 -16.56
C ASP A 63 -22.85 6.66 -17.56
N ASP A 64 -22.57 5.37 -17.71
CA ASP A 64 -23.21 4.50 -18.68
C ASP A 64 -23.72 3.21 -18.02
N THR A 65 -25.03 3.20 -17.76
CA THR A 65 -25.71 2.05 -17.13
C THR A 65 -25.88 0.85 -18.05
N ASP A 66 -25.60 1.00 -19.35
CA ASP A 66 -25.74 -0.08 -20.33
C ASP A 66 -24.50 -0.97 -20.39
N ILE A 67 -23.38 -0.58 -19.80
CA ILE A 67 -22.18 -1.40 -19.71
C ILE A 67 -22.44 -2.56 -18.74
N THR A 68 -22.38 -3.79 -19.24
CA THR A 68 -22.68 -5.02 -18.47
C THR A 68 -21.45 -5.84 -18.12
N SER A 69 -20.31 -5.60 -18.79
CA SER A 69 -19.06 -6.32 -18.56
C SER A 69 -17.85 -5.38 -18.68
N VAL A 70 -16.77 -5.76 -18.03
CA VAL A 70 -15.49 -5.01 -18.03
C VAL A 70 -14.36 -6.01 -18.20
N ASP A 71 -13.53 -5.78 -19.22
CA ASP A 71 -12.27 -6.52 -19.38
C ASP A 71 -11.20 -5.84 -18.56
N TRP A 72 -10.53 -6.59 -17.70
CA TRP A 72 -9.49 -6.07 -16.82
C TRP A 72 -8.36 -7.09 -16.66
N MET A 73 -7.13 -6.59 -16.64
CA MET A 73 -5.95 -7.43 -16.55
C MET A 73 -5.65 -7.79 -15.09
N THR A 74 -5.42 -9.06 -14.81
CA THR A 74 -4.97 -9.53 -13.50
C THR A 74 -3.47 -9.24 -13.32
N ILE A 75 -2.97 -9.47 -12.11
CA ILE A 75 -1.54 -9.25 -11.80
C ILE A 75 -0.62 -10.12 -12.65
N ASP A 76 -1.11 -11.26 -13.14
CA ASP A 76 -0.35 -12.17 -14.01
C ASP A 76 -0.48 -11.81 -15.50
N ASP A 77 -0.96 -10.60 -15.81
CA ASP A 77 -1.18 -10.08 -17.16
C ASP A 77 -2.18 -10.93 -17.96
N VAL A 78 -3.16 -11.51 -17.28
CA VAL A 78 -4.25 -12.25 -17.93
C VAL A 78 -5.45 -11.34 -18.11
N ASP A 79 -5.84 -11.14 -19.36
CA ASP A 79 -7.06 -10.39 -19.70
C ASP A 79 -8.28 -11.22 -19.25
N THR A 80 -9.07 -10.63 -18.37
CA THR A 80 -10.18 -11.31 -17.73
C THR A 80 -11.45 -10.49 -17.85
N THR A 81 -12.52 -11.11 -18.35
CA THR A 81 -13.83 -10.48 -18.44
C THR A 81 -14.56 -10.61 -17.10
N HIS A 82 -15.00 -9.48 -16.58
CA HIS A 82 -15.79 -9.40 -15.35
C HIS A 82 -17.21 -8.97 -15.69
N THR A 83 -18.17 -9.43 -14.91
CA THR A 83 -19.48 -8.77 -14.94
C THR A 83 -19.33 -7.38 -14.34
N ARG A 84 -20.26 -6.48 -14.61
CA ARG A 84 -20.31 -5.15 -14.02
C ARG A 84 -20.17 -5.21 -12.49
N ASP A 85 -21.01 -6.03 -11.84
CA ASP A 85 -21.04 -6.14 -10.39
C ASP A 85 -19.75 -6.74 -9.83
N GLU A 86 -19.18 -7.72 -10.50
CA GLU A 86 -17.90 -8.32 -10.11
C GLU A 86 -16.78 -7.28 -10.17
N TRP A 87 -16.69 -6.51 -11.25
CA TRP A 87 -15.65 -5.48 -11.37
C TRP A 87 -15.83 -4.36 -10.33
N LEU A 88 -17.07 -3.96 -10.06
CA LEU A 88 -17.35 -2.97 -9.02
C LEU A 88 -16.93 -3.46 -7.63
N ALA A 89 -17.10 -4.76 -7.37
CA ALA A 89 -16.61 -5.37 -6.13
C ALA A 89 -15.07 -5.33 -6.06
N VAL A 90 -14.39 -5.67 -7.15
CA VAL A 90 -12.92 -5.57 -7.24
C VAL A 90 -12.45 -4.14 -6.97
N TYR A 91 -13.08 -3.16 -7.58
CA TYR A 91 -12.77 -1.75 -7.37
C TYR A 91 -12.91 -1.33 -5.90
N LYS A 92 -14.02 -1.69 -5.27
CA LYS A 92 -14.27 -1.39 -3.87
C LYS A 92 -13.26 -2.05 -2.94
N GLU A 93 -12.96 -3.32 -3.19
CA GLU A 93 -11.99 -4.10 -2.41
C GLU A 93 -10.56 -3.58 -2.60
N ALA A 94 -10.21 -3.13 -3.80
CA ALA A 94 -8.90 -2.52 -4.07
C ALA A 94 -8.72 -1.22 -3.26
N PHE A 95 -9.74 -0.38 -3.24
CA PHE A 95 -9.74 0.84 -2.42
C PHE A 95 -9.59 0.51 -0.93
N GLN A 96 -10.32 -0.49 -0.45
CA GLN A 96 -10.26 -0.93 0.94
C GLN A 96 -8.87 -1.47 1.28
N HIS A 97 -8.27 -2.29 0.41
CA HIS A 97 -6.90 -2.81 0.58
C HIS A 97 -5.88 -1.67 0.73
N LYS A 98 -5.95 -0.69 -0.15
CA LYS A 98 -5.08 0.49 -0.10
C LYS A 98 -5.26 1.24 1.22
N ASN A 99 -6.49 1.50 1.60
CA ASN A 99 -6.82 2.26 2.79
C ASN A 99 -6.36 1.52 4.06
N ASP A 100 -6.62 0.23 4.15
CA ASP A 100 -6.18 -0.61 5.27
C ASP A 100 -4.65 -0.62 5.39
N SER A 101 -3.95 -0.69 4.27
CA SER A 101 -2.48 -0.66 4.24
C SER A 101 -1.94 0.69 4.74
N ILE A 102 -2.57 1.79 4.37
CA ILE A 102 -2.19 3.13 4.83
C ILE A 102 -2.35 3.24 6.34
N TRP A 103 -3.47 2.78 6.89
CA TRP A 103 -3.71 2.81 8.34
C TRP A 103 -2.81 1.86 9.10
N HIS A 104 -2.50 0.70 8.54
CA HIS A 104 -1.52 -0.22 9.11
C HIS A 104 -0.14 0.44 9.21
N ASN A 105 0.28 1.11 8.14
CA ASN A 105 1.54 1.86 8.14
C ASN A 105 1.54 2.97 9.20
N LYS A 106 0.43 3.70 9.35
CA LYS A 106 0.29 4.73 10.38
C LYS A 106 0.47 4.15 11.78
N ALA A 107 -0.15 3.01 12.08
CA ALA A 107 -0.01 2.34 13.36
C ALA A 107 1.45 1.91 13.61
N LYS A 108 2.13 1.40 12.60
CA LYS A 108 3.54 1.01 12.71
C LYS A 108 4.46 2.21 12.94
N ARG A 109 4.22 3.32 12.27
CA ARG A 109 4.97 4.55 12.51
C ARG A 109 4.78 5.07 13.94
N ASP A 110 3.56 4.96 14.46
CA ASP A 110 3.28 5.34 15.84
C ASP A 110 4.04 4.44 16.82
N ASP A 111 4.11 3.13 16.54
CA ASP A 111 4.90 2.20 17.34
C ASP A 111 6.38 2.58 17.34
N VAL A 112 6.95 2.92 16.18
CA VAL A 112 8.34 3.36 16.07
C VAL A 112 8.56 4.64 16.88
N ASN A 113 7.68 5.61 16.75
CA ASN A 113 7.81 6.89 17.44
C ASN A 113 7.71 6.75 18.97
N ALA A 114 7.04 5.72 19.45
CA ALA A 114 6.92 5.41 20.89
C ALA A 114 8.14 4.67 21.45
N CYS A 115 9.03 4.15 20.60
CA CYS A 115 10.22 3.42 21.04
C CYS A 115 11.20 4.34 21.78
N THR A 116 11.84 3.81 22.82
CA THR A 116 12.84 4.54 23.61
C THR A 116 14.26 3.99 23.44
N THR A 117 14.41 2.86 22.76
CA THR A 117 15.70 2.22 22.47
C THR A 117 15.78 1.79 21.01
N ILE A 118 17.01 1.66 20.50
CA ILE A 118 17.26 1.16 19.14
C ILE A 118 16.77 -0.28 19.00
N ASP A 119 16.96 -1.11 20.02
CA ASP A 119 16.51 -2.51 19.99
C ASP A 119 14.99 -2.59 19.83
N GLU A 120 14.23 -1.71 20.50
CA GLU A 120 12.78 -1.62 20.32
C GLU A 120 12.41 -1.22 18.90
N VAL A 121 13.13 -0.25 18.31
CA VAL A 121 12.93 0.17 16.92
C VAL A 121 13.17 -0.99 15.97
N ASP A 122 14.28 -1.71 16.15
CA ASP A 122 14.63 -2.84 15.29
C ASP A 122 13.61 -3.98 15.37
N ALA A 123 12.92 -4.12 16.48
CA ALA A 123 11.89 -5.14 16.69
C ALA A 123 10.55 -4.81 15.98
N VAL A 124 10.34 -3.57 15.55
CA VAL A 124 9.13 -3.20 14.81
C VAL A 124 9.21 -3.76 13.38
N THR A 125 8.22 -4.56 13.01
CA THR A 125 8.09 -5.14 11.66
C THR A 125 6.71 -4.84 11.09
N TRP A 126 6.56 -4.97 9.78
CA TRP A 126 5.27 -4.77 9.10
C TRP A 126 4.16 -5.77 9.58
#